data_035efc9b0c167b1f399401e517bc110b
#
_entry.id   035efc9b0c167b1f399401e517bc110b
#
_cell.length_a   1.000
_cell.length_b   1.000
_cell.length_c   1.000
_cell.angle_alpha   90.00
_cell.angle_beta   90.00
_cell.angle_gamma   90.00
#
_symmetry.space_group_name_H-M   'P 1'
#
loop_
_entity.id
_entity.type
_entity.pdbx_description
1 polymer ?
#
loop_
_entity_poly.entity_id
_entity_poly.type
_entity_poly.pdbx_seq_one_letter_code
_entity_poly.pdbx_strand_id
1 'polypeptide(L)'
;MLYRIAIAIALLMMFGPHAMPACADPPAPTVSPNTIERISPPRTITVDEAERLRTELERKVFTAFAKSDHAAAEAALRVLIPLDADNFVHWYNLACALAMQGRVDEAVKMLQQSIAHGFADLRQLQTDPNLNSVRPLESYKTIVSGWDQFLDRRIDTTLDQARLVFGGEGSSARYAIEKDETLRLAYVMAFDPTLFKQSKEEIARLTSCWNALVLPADEPLRTGGAPDRKPPWVLVILPARSDYARWASRRFGENWQNIGGNYSHDSKQLVAQDLGATVRHEYWHVLHWRHMDQLGQRHPIWIMEGLCSLVEDIEPDGDSSFRALPSWRTNMARRLNKGGMLTPWDVLFAMDQKRFIASRPLAYYAQARAIFVYLSVRGKLRTWYTEYVRAFDEDPTGRIAFERAFERPLKETERDFRAWLRELPDVAEVVGQGEANLPFDIGPGTGDGPTIDSLPTGKARDAGFRMRDVITAINGTPVRDLNDLARVLGELQPGTSIEVAYRRGGKHGTAKISLIPPK
;
A
#
# COMPACT_ATOMS: atom_id res chain seq x y z
N MET A 1 -14.37 -16.00 12.25
CA MET A 1 -13.20 -15.52 13.01
C MET A 1 -11.90 -15.44 12.18
N LEU A 2 -11.81 -16.09 11.04
CA LEU A 2 -10.61 -16.16 10.17
C LEU A 2 -10.50 -15.04 9.10
N TYR A 3 -11.54 -14.26 8.85
CA TYR A 3 -11.54 -13.19 7.82
C TYR A 3 -10.94 -11.84 8.26
N ARG A 4 -10.60 -11.69 9.57
CA ARG A 4 -10.06 -10.43 10.14
C ARG A 4 -8.54 -10.24 9.95
N ILE A 5 -7.83 -11.20 9.37
CA ILE A 5 -6.36 -11.20 9.26
C ILE A 5 -5.86 -10.62 7.93
N ALA A 6 -6.74 -10.48 6.94
CA ALA A 6 -6.34 -10.20 5.56
C ALA A 6 -5.76 -8.80 5.30
N ILE A 7 -6.08 -7.79 6.11
CA ILE A 7 -5.61 -6.40 5.88
C ILE A 7 -4.25 -6.12 6.55
N ALA A 8 -3.86 -6.91 7.54
CA ALA A 8 -2.67 -6.63 8.36
C ALA A 8 -1.36 -7.30 7.88
N ILE A 9 -1.40 -8.20 6.89
CA ILE A 9 -0.23 -9.01 6.50
C ILE A 9 0.37 -8.59 5.15
N ALA A 10 -0.20 -7.58 4.47
CA ALA A 10 0.26 -7.11 3.16
C ALA A 10 1.71 -6.57 3.13
N LEU A 11 2.37 -6.42 4.28
CA LEU A 11 3.65 -5.72 4.40
C LEU A 11 4.89 -6.60 4.61
N LEU A 12 4.79 -7.92 4.47
CA LEU A 12 5.92 -8.79 4.82
C LEU A 12 7.02 -8.88 3.75
N MET A 13 6.91 -8.19 2.61
CA MET A 13 7.87 -8.27 1.50
C MET A 13 8.38 -6.93 0.99
N MET A 14 8.55 -5.93 1.87
CA MET A 14 9.28 -4.71 1.51
C MET A 14 10.59 -4.64 2.29
N PHE A 15 11.55 -5.48 1.95
CA PHE A 15 12.95 -5.21 2.27
C PHE A 15 13.55 -4.34 1.18
N GLY A 16 13.36 -3.02 1.30
CA GLY A 16 14.29 -2.08 0.69
C GLY A 16 15.63 -2.17 1.43
N PRO A 17 16.77 -2.07 0.75
CA PRO A 17 18.07 -2.06 1.42
C PRO A 17 18.15 -0.85 2.34
N HIS A 18 18.34 -1.10 3.63
CA HIS A 18 18.65 -0.04 4.58
C HIS A 18 20.02 0.55 4.23
N ALA A 19 20.10 1.85 4.10
CA ALA A 19 21.37 2.58 4.10
C ALA A 19 22.14 2.24 5.38
N MET A 20 23.33 1.68 5.24
CA MET A 20 24.22 1.42 6.36
C MET A 20 25.07 2.65 6.67
N PRO A 21 25.46 2.87 7.93
CA PRO A 21 26.30 4.03 8.29
C PRO A 21 27.69 3.92 7.65
N ALA A 22 28.20 5.08 7.24
CA ALA A 22 29.52 5.22 6.65
C ALA A 22 30.63 4.77 7.63
N CYS A 23 31.46 3.81 7.21
CA CYS A 23 32.72 3.49 7.88
C CYS A 23 33.90 3.92 7.00
N ALA A 24 34.93 4.43 7.66
CA ALA A 24 36.13 4.99 7.07
C ALA A 24 36.99 3.96 6.31
N ASP A 25 37.70 4.43 5.28
CA ASP A 25 38.57 3.66 4.39
C ASP A 25 39.73 2.94 5.07
N PRO A 26 40.01 1.67 4.67
CA PRO A 26 41.32 1.09 4.79
C PRO A 26 41.98 0.79 3.42
N PRO A 27 43.31 0.63 3.35
CA PRO A 27 44.07 0.62 2.11
C PRO A 27 43.92 -0.68 1.30
N ALA A 28 44.09 -0.56 -0.01
CA ALA A 28 43.89 -1.61 -0.99
C ALA A 28 44.84 -2.80 -0.86
N PRO A 29 44.36 -4.04 -0.97
CA PRO A 29 45.19 -5.20 -1.25
C PRO A 29 45.20 -5.56 -2.73
N THR A 30 46.37 -5.81 -3.25
CA THR A 30 46.63 -6.43 -4.57
C THR A 30 46.33 -7.93 -4.53
N VAL A 31 45.44 -8.40 -5.40
CA VAL A 31 45.18 -9.83 -5.58
C VAL A 31 45.24 -10.22 -7.05
N SER A 32 46.03 -11.25 -7.32
CA SER A 32 46.23 -11.90 -8.61
C SER A 32 44.98 -12.62 -9.14
N PRO A 33 44.85 -12.77 -10.49
CA PRO A 33 43.69 -13.42 -11.07
C PRO A 33 43.91 -14.93 -11.10
N ASN A 34 43.02 -15.70 -10.43
CA ASN A 34 43.00 -17.15 -10.64
C ASN A 34 41.62 -17.76 -10.64
N THR A 35 41.36 -18.41 -11.74
CA THR A 35 40.59 -19.64 -11.97
C THR A 35 39.10 -19.59 -11.59
N ILE A 36 38.29 -19.28 -12.58
CA ILE A 36 36.87 -19.61 -12.57
C ILE A 36 36.74 -21.13 -12.81
N GLU A 37 36.48 -21.88 -11.74
CA GLU A 37 35.97 -23.25 -11.87
C GLU A 37 34.57 -23.19 -12.50
N ARG A 38 34.42 -23.84 -13.65
CA ARG A 38 33.13 -24.09 -14.29
C ARG A 38 32.29 -24.97 -13.38
N ILE A 39 31.33 -24.38 -12.66
CA ILE A 39 30.33 -25.15 -11.94
C ILE A 39 29.39 -25.79 -12.98
N SER A 40 29.37 -27.12 -12.99
CA SER A 40 28.43 -27.91 -13.79
C SER A 40 26.98 -27.50 -13.52
N PRO A 41 26.04 -27.61 -14.49
CA PRO A 41 24.67 -27.26 -14.28
C PRO A 41 24.09 -28.01 -13.08
N PRO A 42 23.33 -27.35 -12.21
CA PRO A 42 22.83 -27.96 -10.98
C PRO A 42 21.92 -29.15 -11.31
N ARG A 43 22.02 -30.21 -10.50
CA ARG A 43 21.02 -31.27 -10.39
C ARG A 43 19.65 -30.59 -10.30
N THR A 44 18.63 -31.21 -10.86
CA THR A 44 17.25 -30.80 -10.71
C THR A 44 16.92 -30.70 -9.21
N ILE A 45 16.99 -29.49 -8.66
CA ILE A 45 16.63 -29.22 -7.27
C ILE A 45 15.12 -29.11 -7.17
N THR A 46 14.54 -29.57 -6.08
CA THR A 46 13.11 -29.39 -5.79
C THR A 46 12.81 -27.91 -5.52
N VAL A 47 11.54 -27.52 -5.66
CA VAL A 47 11.08 -26.14 -5.38
C VAL A 47 11.46 -25.73 -3.94
N ASP A 48 11.27 -26.63 -2.97
CA ASP A 48 11.60 -26.40 -1.56
C ASP A 48 13.10 -26.22 -1.32
N GLU A 49 13.93 -26.98 -2.03
CA GLU A 49 15.40 -26.84 -1.96
C GLU A 49 15.85 -25.52 -2.58
N ALA A 50 15.25 -25.11 -3.70
CA ALA A 50 15.54 -23.83 -4.34
C ALA A 50 15.17 -22.66 -3.41
N GLU A 51 14.05 -22.74 -2.72
CA GLU A 51 13.60 -21.68 -1.79
C GLU A 51 14.50 -21.60 -0.55
N ARG A 52 14.90 -22.72 0.02
CA ARG A 52 15.88 -22.75 1.12
C ARG A 52 17.22 -22.16 0.71
N LEU A 53 17.72 -22.55 -0.48
CA LEU A 53 18.98 -22.04 -1.01
C LEU A 53 18.91 -20.53 -1.26
N ARG A 54 17.79 -20.02 -1.82
CA ARG A 54 17.54 -18.60 -2.00
C ARG A 54 17.63 -17.86 -0.67
N THR A 55 16.87 -18.29 0.33
CA THR A 55 16.86 -17.67 1.67
C THR A 55 18.24 -17.67 2.31
N GLU A 56 19.00 -18.76 2.17
CA GLU A 56 20.37 -18.83 2.68
C GLU A 56 21.31 -17.85 1.98
N LEU A 57 21.21 -17.74 0.65
CA LEU A 57 22.03 -16.83 -0.16
C LEU A 57 21.70 -15.37 0.13
N GLU A 58 20.42 -15.01 0.26
CA GLU A 58 20.00 -13.66 0.68
C GLU A 58 20.58 -13.28 2.04
N ARG A 59 20.56 -14.19 2.99
CA ARG A 59 21.20 -13.99 4.30
C ARG A 59 22.72 -13.82 4.19
N LYS A 60 23.37 -14.57 3.30
CA LYS A 60 24.83 -14.43 3.02
C LYS A 60 25.12 -13.06 2.41
N VAL A 61 24.33 -12.61 1.43
CA VAL A 61 24.46 -11.27 0.82
C VAL A 61 24.36 -10.19 1.89
N PHE A 62 23.30 -10.23 2.71
CA PHE A 62 23.11 -9.27 3.80
C PHE A 62 24.30 -9.24 4.77
N THR A 63 24.79 -10.42 5.17
CA THR A 63 25.92 -10.55 6.10
C THR A 63 27.22 -10.03 5.48
N ALA A 64 27.42 -10.25 4.19
CA ALA A 64 28.61 -9.81 3.45
C ALA A 64 28.64 -8.27 3.34
N PHE A 65 27.51 -7.64 2.96
CA PHE A 65 27.42 -6.17 2.97
C PHE A 65 27.65 -5.58 4.36
N ALA A 66 27.07 -6.18 5.41
CA ALA A 66 27.27 -5.72 6.79
C ALA A 66 28.74 -5.78 7.25
N LYS A 67 29.55 -6.65 6.64
CA LYS A 67 30.99 -6.78 6.89
C LYS A 67 31.86 -6.06 5.86
N SER A 68 31.26 -5.32 4.92
CA SER A 68 31.95 -4.72 3.76
C SER A 68 32.73 -5.74 2.91
N ASP A 69 32.34 -7.02 2.94
CA ASP A 69 32.90 -8.07 2.10
C ASP A 69 32.15 -8.13 0.76
N HIS A 70 32.47 -7.17 -0.10
CA HIS A 70 31.78 -7.02 -1.38
C HIS A 70 32.07 -8.15 -2.36
N ALA A 71 33.20 -8.84 -2.22
CA ALA A 71 33.53 -10.02 -3.03
C ALA A 71 32.65 -11.22 -2.65
N ALA A 72 32.45 -11.47 -1.35
CA ALA A 72 31.53 -12.50 -0.89
C ALA A 72 30.06 -12.18 -1.26
N ALA A 73 29.66 -10.90 -1.21
CA ALA A 73 28.34 -10.46 -1.68
C ALA A 73 28.16 -10.75 -3.17
N GLU A 74 29.13 -10.38 -4.02
CA GLU A 74 29.11 -10.68 -5.46
C GLU A 74 29.01 -12.18 -5.72
N ALA A 75 29.83 -13.01 -5.07
CA ALA A 75 29.80 -14.45 -5.26
C ALA A 75 28.42 -15.06 -4.94
N ALA A 76 27.82 -14.64 -3.84
CA ALA A 76 26.47 -15.10 -3.45
C ALA A 76 25.40 -14.62 -4.44
N LEU A 77 25.45 -13.36 -4.90
CA LEU A 77 24.49 -12.79 -5.83
C LEU A 77 24.56 -13.43 -7.23
N ARG A 78 25.75 -13.80 -7.70
CA ARG A 78 25.92 -14.52 -8.98
C ARG A 78 25.29 -15.93 -8.97
N VAL A 79 25.15 -16.54 -7.78
CA VAL A 79 24.42 -17.81 -7.61
C VAL A 79 22.91 -17.55 -7.44
N LEU A 80 22.55 -16.46 -6.76
CA LEU A 80 21.17 -16.12 -6.45
C LEU A 80 20.38 -15.67 -7.69
N ILE A 81 20.98 -14.86 -8.55
CA ILE A 81 20.33 -14.32 -9.76
C ILE A 81 19.75 -15.42 -10.67
N PRO A 82 20.46 -16.51 -11.02
CA PRO A 82 19.86 -17.59 -11.81
C PRO A 82 18.69 -18.32 -11.14
N LEU A 83 18.58 -18.27 -9.82
CA LEU A 83 17.48 -18.88 -9.06
C LEU A 83 16.24 -17.98 -9.00
N ASP A 84 16.41 -16.67 -9.17
CA ASP A 84 15.36 -15.66 -9.07
C ASP A 84 15.70 -14.46 -9.97
N ALA A 85 15.79 -14.72 -11.28
CA ALA A 85 16.30 -13.77 -12.27
C ALA A 85 15.43 -12.52 -12.43
N ASP A 86 14.12 -12.64 -12.16
CA ASP A 86 13.15 -11.53 -12.30
C ASP A 86 13.19 -10.55 -11.11
N ASN A 87 13.94 -10.86 -10.07
CA ASN A 87 14.07 -10.03 -8.88
C ASN A 87 15.13 -8.94 -9.10
N PHE A 88 14.68 -7.73 -9.37
CA PHE A 88 15.55 -6.57 -9.61
C PHE A 88 16.50 -6.27 -8.44
N VAL A 89 16.13 -6.63 -7.21
CA VAL A 89 16.93 -6.37 -6.00
C VAL A 89 18.28 -7.08 -6.08
N HIS A 90 18.33 -8.30 -6.61
CA HIS A 90 19.58 -9.05 -6.75
C HIS A 90 20.54 -8.40 -7.74
N TRP A 91 20.00 -7.90 -8.86
CA TRP A 91 20.77 -7.16 -9.85
C TRP A 91 21.29 -5.83 -9.30
N TYR A 92 20.44 -5.10 -8.55
CA TYR A 92 20.82 -3.85 -7.90
C TYR A 92 21.94 -4.05 -6.88
N ASN A 93 21.80 -5.05 -6.01
CA ASN A 93 22.82 -5.38 -5.01
C ASN A 93 24.12 -5.83 -5.67
N LEU A 94 24.05 -6.56 -6.79
CA LEU A 94 25.26 -6.92 -7.54
C LEU A 94 25.94 -5.67 -8.12
N ALA A 95 25.18 -4.70 -8.61
CA ALA A 95 25.74 -3.41 -9.06
C ALA A 95 26.45 -2.68 -7.91
N CYS A 96 25.85 -2.63 -6.73
CA CYS A 96 26.47 -2.05 -5.54
C CYS A 96 27.77 -2.77 -5.15
N ALA A 97 27.75 -4.10 -5.10
CA ALA A 97 28.93 -4.89 -4.78
C ALA A 97 30.09 -4.67 -5.77
N LEU A 98 29.79 -4.56 -7.07
CA LEU A 98 30.76 -4.27 -8.12
C LEU A 98 31.31 -2.83 -8.04
N ALA A 99 30.44 -1.86 -7.79
CA ALA A 99 30.81 -0.46 -7.64
C ALA A 99 31.77 -0.25 -6.46
N MET A 100 31.50 -0.90 -5.34
CA MET A 100 32.36 -0.88 -4.15
C MET A 100 33.71 -1.57 -4.35
N GLN A 101 33.81 -2.47 -5.34
CA GLN A 101 35.07 -3.08 -5.77
C GLN A 101 35.79 -2.27 -6.86
N GLY A 102 35.28 -1.10 -7.26
CA GLY A 102 35.87 -0.28 -8.32
C GLY A 102 35.58 -0.77 -9.75
N ARG A 103 34.74 -1.79 -9.92
CA ARG A 103 34.36 -2.37 -11.24
C ARG A 103 33.15 -1.62 -11.81
N VAL A 104 33.34 -0.34 -12.04
CA VAL A 104 32.25 0.63 -12.31
C VAL A 104 31.48 0.37 -13.61
N ASP A 105 32.15 -0.08 -14.69
CA ASP A 105 31.47 -0.39 -15.95
C ASP A 105 30.59 -1.64 -15.85
N GLU A 106 31.00 -2.62 -15.09
CA GLU A 106 30.19 -3.81 -14.82
C GLU A 106 29.01 -3.45 -13.91
N ALA A 107 29.24 -2.57 -12.92
CA ALA A 107 28.18 -2.07 -12.05
C ALA A 107 27.06 -1.37 -12.85
N VAL A 108 27.41 -0.51 -13.82
CA VAL A 108 26.41 0.12 -14.70
C VAL A 108 25.60 -0.90 -15.49
N LYS A 109 26.24 -1.97 -16.00
CA LYS A 109 25.51 -3.03 -16.69
C LYS A 109 24.52 -3.75 -15.77
N MET A 110 24.89 -3.99 -14.51
CA MET A 110 23.98 -4.60 -13.53
C MET A 110 22.85 -3.64 -13.11
N LEU A 111 23.11 -2.33 -13.03
CA LEU A 111 22.04 -1.34 -12.87
C LEU A 111 21.05 -1.37 -14.03
N GLN A 112 21.52 -1.46 -15.27
CA GLN A 112 20.65 -1.60 -16.44
C GLN A 112 19.80 -2.89 -16.36
N GLN A 113 20.40 -4.01 -15.91
CA GLN A 113 19.64 -5.24 -15.68
C GLN A 113 18.61 -5.06 -14.57
N SER A 114 18.97 -4.45 -13.43
CA SER A 114 18.03 -4.15 -12.36
C SER A 114 16.83 -3.33 -12.87
N ILE A 115 17.11 -2.31 -13.67
CA ILE A 115 16.08 -1.48 -14.30
C ILE A 115 15.20 -2.30 -15.26
N ALA A 116 15.80 -3.16 -16.09
CA ALA A 116 15.07 -4.03 -17.00
C ALA A 116 14.15 -5.01 -16.25
N HIS A 117 14.57 -5.50 -15.08
CA HIS A 117 13.81 -6.39 -14.21
C HIS A 117 12.89 -5.66 -13.23
N GLY A 118 12.85 -4.33 -13.27
CA GLY A 118 11.79 -3.64 -12.58
C GLY A 118 12.17 -2.62 -11.53
N PHE A 119 13.43 -2.34 -11.31
CA PHE A 119 13.83 -1.24 -10.43
C PHE A 119 13.33 0.11 -10.95
N ALA A 120 12.72 0.93 -10.07
CA ALA A 120 12.13 2.22 -10.45
C ALA A 120 12.26 3.31 -9.37
N ASP A 121 13.21 3.19 -8.45
CA ASP A 121 13.50 4.23 -7.46
C ASP A 121 14.69 5.09 -7.90
N LEU A 122 14.39 6.20 -8.60
CA LEU A 122 15.41 7.16 -9.04
C LEU A 122 16.19 7.75 -7.87
N ARG A 123 15.50 8.02 -6.76
CA ARG A 123 16.14 8.63 -5.60
C ARG A 123 17.16 7.67 -4.97
N GLN A 124 16.80 6.41 -4.77
CA GLN A 124 17.76 5.40 -4.29
C GLN A 124 18.96 5.34 -5.22
N LEU A 125 18.75 5.31 -6.54
CA LEU A 125 19.82 5.34 -7.53
C LEU A 125 20.75 6.55 -7.34
N GLN A 126 20.19 7.74 -7.06
CA GLN A 126 20.94 8.98 -6.91
C GLN A 126 21.62 9.16 -5.56
N THR A 127 21.12 8.52 -4.50
CA THR A 127 21.57 8.77 -3.12
C THR A 127 22.29 7.61 -2.47
N ASP A 128 22.23 6.39 -3.03
CA ASP A 128 22.90 5.21 -2.47
C ASP A 128 24.43 5.40 -2.41
N PRO A 129 25.07 5.42 -1.23
CA PRO A 129 26.51 5.64 -1.11
C PRO A 129 27.33 4.58 -1.82
N ASN A 130 26.83 3.35 -1.99
CA ASN A 130 27.52 2.27 -2.70
C ASN A 130 27.70 2.56 -4.19
N LEU A 131 26.95 3.52 -4.75
CA LEU A 131 27.02 3.91 -6.16
C LEU A 131 27.81 5.20 -6.41
N ASN A 132 28.49 5.75 -5.39
CA ASN A 132 29.26 7.00 -5.54
C ASN A 132 30.27 6.94 -6.68
N SER A 133 30.97 5.84 -6.87
CA SER A 133 31.97 5.65 -7.92
C SER A 133 31.37 5.56 -9.33
N VAL A 134 30.09 5.23 -9.45
CA VAL A 134 29.38 5.05 -10.73
C VAL A 134 28.76 6.36 -11.23
N ARG A 135 28.37 7.26 -10.33
CA ARG A 135 27.65 8.51 -10.68
C ARG A 135 28.38 9.45 -11.64
N PRO A 136 29.71 9.58 -11.62
CA PRO A 136 30.42 10.42 -12.59
C PRO A 136 30.38 9.92 -14.04
N LEU A 137 30.04 8.64 -14.27
CA LEU A 137 30.08 8.02 -15.61
C LEU A 137 28.96 8.56 -16.52
N GLU A 138 29.27 8.78 -17.79
CA GLU A 138 28.30 9.20 -18.80
C GLU A 138 27.17 8.19 -19.00
N SER A 139 27.47 6.89 -18.90
CA SER A 139 26.49 5.83 -18.97
C SER A 139 25.48 5.89 -17.82
N TYR A 140 25.90 6.26 -16.60
CA TYR A 140 25.00 6.49 -15.50
C TYR A 140 24.15 7.76 -15.69
N LYS A 141 24.76 8.86 -16.14
CA LYS A 141 24.03 10.11 -16.43
C LYS A 141 22.96 9.90 -17.53
N THR A 142 23.25 9.06 -18.52
CA THR A 142 22.28 8.67 -19.55
C THR A 142 21.08 7.93 -18.94
N ILE A 143 21.29 7.02 -17.96
CA ILE A 143 20.20 6.35 -17.24
C ILE A 143 19.33 7.39 -16.53
N VAL A 144 19.94 8.32 -15.79
CA VAL A 144 19.19 9.32 -15.01
C VAL A 144 18.43 10.29 -15.93
N SER A 145 19.04 10.77 -17.01
CA SER A 145 18.38 11.70 -17.94
C SER A 145 17.23 11.06 -18.73
N GLY A 146 17.29 9.76 -18.98
CA GLY A 146 16.24 8.99 -19.66
C GLY A 146 15.16 8.43 -18.73
N TRP A 147 15.15 8.76 -17.44
CA TRP A 147 14.34 8.10 -16.42
C TRP A 147 12.83 8.20 -16.66
N ASP A 148 12.32 9.38 -17.03
CA ASP A 148 10.89 9.57 -17.31
C ASP A 148 10.42 8.72 -18.49
N GLN A 149 11.21 8.68 -19.57
CA GLN A 149 10.92 7.84 -20.73
C GLN A 149 10.96 6.35 -20.39
N PHE A 150 11.85 5.96 -19.49
CA PHE A 150 11.91 4.62 -18.96
C PHE A 150 10.63 4.26 -18.18
N LEU A 151 10.18 5.13 -17.26
CA LEU A 151 8.96 4.92 -16.50
C LEU A 151 7.72 4.83 -17.40
N ASP A 152 7.61 5.68 -18.41
CA ASP A 152 6.49 5.66 -19.35
C ASP A 152 6.45 4.33 -20.14
N ARG A 153 7.58 3.87 -20.66
CA ARG A 153 7.68 2.56 -21.35
C ARG A 153 7.33 1.40 -20.43
N ARG A 154 7.70 1.47 -19.16
CA ARG A 154 7.39 0.46 -18.18
C ARG A 154 5.88 0.37 -17.88
N ILE A 155 5.19 1.52 -17.82
CA ILE A 155 3.73 1.54 -17.74
C ILE A 155 3.13 0.76 -18.90
N ASP A 156 3.58 1.03 -20.13
CA ASP A 156 3.09 0.32 -21.32
C ASP A 156 3.33 -1.19 -21.23
N THR A 157 4.51 -1.61 -20.80
CA THR A 157 4.83 -3.03 -20.57
C THR A 157 3.90 -3.66 -19.52
N THR A 158 3.64 -2.96 -18.42
CA THR A 158 2.71 -3.45 -17.38
C THR A 158 1.28 -3.57 -17.91
N LEU A 159 0.84 -2.61 -18.72
CA LEU A 159 -0.48 -2.66 -19.35
C LEU A 159 -0.59 -3.80 -20.37
N ASP A 160 0.47 -4.06 -21.13
CA ASP A 160 0.50 -5.20 -22.08
C ASP A 160 0.48 -6.54 -21.35
N GLN A 161 1.20 -6.67 -20.24
CA GLN A 161 1.10 -7.85 -19.37
C GLN A 161 -0.31 -8.03 -18.81
N ALA A 162 -0.96 -6.95 -18.38
CA ALA A 162 -2.35 -7.00 -17.92
C ALA A 162 -3.29 -7.46 -19.04
N ARG A 163 -3.13 -6.98 -20.27
CA ARG A 163 -3.88 -7.43 -21.45
C ARG A 163 -3.70 -8.93 -21.70
N LEU A 164 -2.48 -9.42 -21.61
CA LEU A 164 -2.19 -10.85 -21.78
C LEU A 164 -2.82 -11.72 -20.66
N VAL A 165 -2.80 -11.24 -19.42
CA VAL A 165 -3.32 -12.00 -18.28
C VAL A 165 -4.85 -12.03 -18.27
N PHE A 166 -5.50 -10.92 -18.63
CA PHE A 166 -6.94 -10.72 -18.48
C PHE A 166 -7.70 -10.63 -19.81
N GLY A 167 -7.02 -10.47 -20.97
CA GLY A 167 -7.62 -10.30 -22.30
C GLY A 167 -7.94 -11.59 -23.05
N GLY A 168 -7.63 -12.77 -22.47
CA GLY A 168 -7.86 -14.05 -23.14
C GLY A 168 -9.34 -14.47 -23.16
N GLU A 169 -9.72 -15.29 -24.14
CA GLU A 169 -11.00 -15.98 -24.18
C GLU A 169 -11.20 -16.77 -22.87
N GLY A 170 -12.34 -16.58 -22.22
CA GLY A 170 -12.67 -17.21 -20.94
C GLY A 170 -12.36 -16.37 -19.69
N SER A 171 -11.88 -15.14 -19.82
CA SER A 171 -11.86 -14.20 -18.71
C SER A 171 -13.30 -13.83 -18.33
N SER A 172 -13.70 -14.13 -17.08
CA SER A 172 -15.04 -13.81 -16.56
C SER A 172 -15.22 -12.32 -16.26
N ALA A 173 -14.14 -11.55 -16.25
CA ALA A 173 -14.13 -10.15 -15.91
C ALA A 173 -13.94 -9.27 -17.15
N ARG A 174 -14.87 -8.32 -17.33
CA ARG A 174 -14.62 -7.17 -18.20
C ARG A 174 -13.68 -6.22 -17.47
N TYR A 175 -12.58 -5.82 -18.09
CA TYR A 175 -11.72 -4.80 -17.57
C TYR A 175 -11.48 -3.72 -18.61
N ALA A 176 -11.30 -2.52 -18.06
CA ALA A 176 -10.90 -1.36 -18.83
C ALA A 176 -9.44 -1.04 -18.52
N ILE A 177 -8.71 -0.66 -19.55
CA ILE A 177 -7.35 -0.15 -19.44
C ILE A 177 -7.36 1.27 -19.98
N GLU A 178 -6.95 2.24 -19.16
CA GLU A 178 -6.99 3.65 -19.51
C GLU A 178 -5.81 4.38 -18.85
N LYS A 179 -5.28 5.41 -19.52
CA LYS A 179 -4.29 6.34 -18.96
C LYS A 179 -4.96 7.66 -18.59
N ASP A 180 -4.62 8.18 -17.42
CA ASP A 180 -4.94 9.52 -16.97
C ASP A 180 -3.66 10.36 -16.94
N GLU A 181 -3.48 11.20 -17.93
CA GLU A 181 -2.29 12.04 -18.07
C GLU A 181 -2.23 13.13 -16.98
N THR A 182 -3.38 13.60 -16.49
CA THR A 182 -3.44 14.64 -15.46
C THR A 182 -2.97 14.11 -14.12
N LEU A 183 -3.43 12.94 -13.74
CA LEU A 183 -3.04 12.29 -12.50
C LEU A 183 -1.79 11.43 -12.66
N ARG A 184 -1.32 11.24 -13.88
CA ARG A 184 -0.20 10.34 -14.21
C ARG A 184 -0.46 8.92 -13.68
N LEU A 185 -1.65 8.41 -13.99
CA LEU A 185 -2.11 7.09 -13.59
C LEU A 185 -2.47 6.25 -14.82
N ALA A 186 -2.20 4.96 -14.74
CA ALA A 186 -2.76 3.98 -15.67
C ALA A 186 -3.64 3.02 -14.89
N TYR A 187 -4.88 2.85 -15.33
CA TYR A 187 -5.86 2.00 -14.68
C TYR A 187 -5.96 0.66 -15.38
N VAL A 188 -5.98 -0.42 -14.60
CA VAL A 188 -6.41 -1.75 -15.03
C VAL A 188 -7.52 -2.17 -14.08
N MET A 189 -8.77 -2.06 -14.52
CA MET A 189 -9.93 -2.28 -13.66
C MET A 189 -10.85 -3.32 -14.26
N ALA A 190 -11.19 -4.35 -13.48
CA ALA A 190 -12.08 -5.44 -13.87
C ALA A 190 -13.53 -5.16 -13.44
N PHE A 191 -14.08 -4.03 -13.87
CA PHE A 191 -15.43 -3.59 -13.52
C PHE A 191 -16.28 -3.23 -14.75
N ASP A 192 -17.57 -3.07 -14.50
CA ASP A 192 -18.43 -2.47 -15.51
C ASP A 192 -18.10 -0.96 -15.73
N PRO A 193 -18.50 -0.36 -16.87
CA PRO A 193 -18.15 1.02 -17.20
C PRO A 193 -18.64 2.05 -16.18
N THR A 194 -19.77 1.81 -15.49
CA THR A 194 -20.31 2.72 -14.48
C THR A 194 -19.42 2.74 -13.25
N LEU A 195 -19.03 1.56 -12.75
CA LEU A 195 -18.12 1.44 -11.62
C LEU A 195 -16.73 1.96 -11.95
N PHE A 196 -16.26 1.75 -13.18
CA PHE A 196 -14.99 2.30 -13.64
C PHE A 196 -14.97 3.82 -13.58
N LYS A 197 -16.04 4.47 -14.09
CA LYS A 197 -16.19 5.92 -14.01
C LYS A 197 -16.21 6.41 -12.56
N GLN A 198 -17.06 5.81 -11.70
CA GLN A 198 -17.15 6.16 -10.28
C GLN A 198 -15.82 6.01 -9.55
N SER A 199 -15.04 4.96 -9.88
CA SER A 199 -13.72 4.73 -9.28
C SER A 199 -12.73 5.82 -9.66
N LYS A 200 -12.71 6.27 -10.92
CA LYS A 200 -11.86 7.38 -11.34
C LYS A 200 -12.24 8.69 -10.66
N GLU A 201 -13.54 8.95 -10.51
CA GLU A 201 -14.04 10.13 -9.79
C GLU A 201 -13.63 10.09 -8.32
N GLU A 202 -13.70 8.93 -7.66
CA GLU A 202 -13.23 8.76 -6.28
C GLU A 202 -11.71 8.98 -6.16
N ILE A 203 -10.91 8.44 -7.05
CA ILE A 203 -9.46 8.65 -7.10
C ILE A 203 -9.12 10.14 -7.29
N ALA A 204 -9.81 10.82 -8.19
CA ALA A 204 -9.62 12.26 -8.40
C ALA A 204 -9.98 13.06 -7.14
N ARG A 205 -11.10 12.76 -6.49
CA ARG A 205 -11.51 13.39 -5.22
C ARG A 205 -10.51 13.12 -4.10
N LEU A 206 -10.04 11.89 -3.94
CA LEU A 206 -8.99 11.55 -2.96
C LEU A 206 -7.72 12.36 -3.19
N THR A 207 -7.35 12.59 -4.45
CA THR A 207 -6.22 13.48 -4.81
C THR A 207 -6.51 14.93 -4.37
N SER A 208 -7.71 15.43 -4.61
CA SER A 208 -8.12 16.76 -4.18
C SER A 208 -8.10 16.90 -2.66
N CYS A 209 -8.60 15.89 -1.94
CA CYS A 209 -8.53 15.84 -0.47
C CYS A 209 -7.08 15.84 0.04
N TRP A 210 -6.19 15.06 -0.56
CA TRP A 210 -4.77 15.06 -0.23
C TRP A 210 -4.17 16.46 -0.34
N ASN A 211 -4.39 17.11 -1.47
CA ASN A 211 -3.88 18.46 -1.73
C ASN A 211 -4.44 19.50 -0.73
N ALA A 212 -5.72 19.37 -0.37
CA ALA A 212 -6.38 20.33 0.51
C ALA A 212 -6.11 20.10 2.00
N LEU A 213 -6.00 18.84 2.43
CA LEU A 213 -6.00 18.48 3.85
C LEU A 213 -4.62 18.08 4.39
N VAL A 214 -3.70 17.70 3.51
CA VAL A 214 -2.38 17.18 3.91
C VAL A 214 -1.26 18.10 3.44
N LEU A 215 -1.20 18.43 2.15
CA LEU A 215 -0.07 19.18 1.61
C LEU A 215 0.05 20.58 2.23
N PRO A 216 1.28 21.05 2.53
CA PRO A 216 1.53 22.43 2.93
C PRO A 216 0.95 23.44 1.93
N ALA A 217 0.40 24.56 2.42
CA ALA A 217 -0.23 25.58 1.56
C ALA A 217 0.81 26.37 0.74
N ASP A 218 2.01 26.53 1.28
CA ASP A 218 3.01 27.52 0.85
C ASP A 218 4.27 26.88 0.26
N GLU A 219 4.31 25.56 0.08
CA GLU A 219 5.46 24.94 -0.55
C GLU A 219 5.32 25.02 -2.08
N PRO A 220 6.14 25.84 -2.74
CA PRO A 220 6.53 25.50 -4.09
C PRO A 220 7.16 24.10 -3.98
N LEU A 221 6.60 23.12 -4.71
CA LEU A 221 7.19 21.80 -4.86
C LEU A 221 8.69 21.99 -5.04
N ARG A 222 9.49 21.70 -4.00
CA ARG A 222 10.94 21.81 -4.06
C ARG A 222 11.40 20.73 -5.00
N THR A 223 11.50 21.09 -6.28
CA THR A 223 12.10 20.29 -7.32
C THR A 223 13.61 20.34 -7.11
N GLY A 224 14.10 19.54 -6.18
CA GLY A 224 15.51 19.23 -6.12
C GLY A 224 15.90 18.43 -7.37
N GLY A 225 16.06 19.12 -8.51
CA GLY A 225 16.68 18.57 -9.71
C GLY A 225 15.91 17.47 -10.47
N ALA A 226 14.71 17.12 -10.05
CA ALA A 226 13.83 16.24 -10.83
C ALA A 226 12.80 17.09 -11.60
N PRO A 227 12.41 16.71 -12.83
CA PRO A 227 11.40 17.43 -13.59
C PRO A 227 10.08 17.52 -12.79
N ASP A 228 9.32 18.60 -13.01
CA ASP A 228 8.01 18.89 -12.38
C ASP A 228 6.95 17.79 -12.60
N ARG A 229 7.33 16.70 -13.22
CA ARG A 229 6.47 15.62 -13.64
C ARG A 229 6.38 14.53 -12.58
N LYS A 230 5.18 14.34 -12.02
CA LYS A 230 4.88 13.24 -11.08
C LYS A 230 5.24 11.90 -11.67
N PRO A 231 5.92 10.98 -10.93
CA PRO A 231 6.15 9.63 -11.45
C PRO A 231 4.81 8.93 -11.76
N PRO A 232 4.70 8.21 -12.88
CA PRO A 232 3.49 7.48 -13.23
C PRO A 232 3.30 6.26 -12.32
N TRP A 233 2.04 5.84 -12.12
CA TRP A 233 1.68 4.65 -11.38
C TRP A 233 0.63 3.83 -12.13
N VAL A 234 0.65 2.51 -11.94
CA VAL A 234 -0.38 1.60 -12.44
C VAL A 234 -1.26 1.17 -11.28
N LEU A 235 -2.56 1.39 -11.40
CA LEU A 235 -3.57 0.93 -10.47
C LEU A 235 -4.27 -0.30 -11.06
N VAL A 236 -4.03 -1.45 -10.47
CA VAL A 236 -4.64 -2.73 -10.86
C VAL A 236 -5.69 -3.08 -9.83
N ILE A 237 -6.96 -3.03 -10.21
CA ILE A 237 -8.09 -3.28 -9.32
C ILE A 237 -8.87 -4.47 -9.86
N LEU A 238 -8.85 -5.57 -9.13
CA LEU A 238 -9.33 -6.89 -9.54
C LEU A 238 -10.30 -7.45 -8.50
N PRO A 239 -11.59 -7.06 -8.52
CA PRO A 239 -12.57 -7.46 -7.52
C PRO A 239 -12.93 -8.94 -7.56
N ALA A 240 -12.85 -9.57 -8.73
CA ALA A 240 -13.07 -11.01 -8.82
C ALA A 240 -11.90 -11.77 -8.18
N ARG A 241 -12.20 -12.60 -7.17
CA ARG A 241 -11.20 -13.37 -6.43
C ARG A 241 -10.28 -14.20 -7.33
N SER A 242 -10.81 -14.75 -8.41
CA SER A 242 -10.05 -15.53 -9.40
C SER A 242 -9.04 -14.68 -10.17
N ASP A 243 -9.41 -13.46 -10.55
CA ASP A 243 -8.54 -12.55 -11.28
C ASP A 243 -7.47 -11.98 -10.35
N TYR A 244 -7.86 -11.62 -9.12
CA TYR A 244 -6.92 -11.22 -8.09
C TYR A 244 -5.91 -12.34 -7.77
N ALA A 245 -6.36 -13.58 -7.59
CA ALA A 245 -5.50 -14.74 -7.37
C ALA A 245 -4.49 -14.94 -8.51
N ARG A 246 -4.96 -14.82 -9.75
CA ARG A 246 -4.11 -14.98 -10.94
C ARG A 246 -3.00 -13.94 -11.03
N TRP A 247 -3.28 -12.71 -10.63
CA TRP A 247 -2.29 -11.62 -10.59
C TRP A 247 -1.39 -11.72 -9.36
N ALA A 248 -1.98 -11.83 -8.17
CA ALA A 248 -1.28 -11.78 -6.89
C ALA A 248 -0.41 -13.00 -6.62
N SER A 249 -0.83 -14.21 -7.05
CA SER A 249 -0.04 -15.43 -6.87
C SER A 249 1.32 -15.39 -7.60
N ARG A 250 1.37 -14.72 -8.74
CA ARG A 250 2.63 -14.54 -9.50
C ARG A 250 3.63 -13.64 -8.75
N ARG A 251 3.13 -12.76 -7.89
CA ARG A 251 3.93 -11.76 -7.18
C ARG A 251 4.23 -12.15 -5.74
N PHE A 252 3.28 -12.79 -5.06
CA PHE A 252 3.34 -13.09 -3.62
C PHE A 252 3.36 -14.59 -3.31
N GLY A 253 3.40 -15.45 -4.33
CA GLY A 253 3.32 -16.89 -4.13
C GLY A 253 2.04 -17.29 -3.38
N GLU A 254 2.13 -18.24 -2.45
CA GLU A 254 0.99 -18.72 -1.67
C GLU A 254 0.44 -17.71 -0.67
N ASN A 255 1.22 -16.70 -0.30
CA ASN A 255 0.82 -15.66 0.66
C ASN A 255 -0.25 -14.69 0.13
N TRP A 256 -0.55 -14.71 -1.16
CA TRP A 256 -1.52 -13.81 -1.80
C TRP A 256 -2.89 -13.83 -1.13
N GLN A 257 -3.28 -14.96 -0.52
CA GLN A 257 -4.60 -15.14 0.11
C GLN A 257 -4.83 -14.23 1.32
N ASN A 258 -3.74 -13.78 1.95
CA ASN A 258 -3.75 -12.95 3.13
C ASN A 258 -3.59 -11.45 2.81
N ILE A 259 -3.48 -11.10 1.52
CA ILE A 259 -3.20 -9.76 1.04
C ILE A 259 -4.46 -9.21 0.35
N GLY A 260 -5.07 -8.13 0.88
CA GLY A 260 -6.22 -7.47 0.27
C GLY A 260 -5.84 -6.44 -0.79
N GLY A 261 -4.70 -5.80 -0.59
CA GLY A 261 -4.09 -4.84 -1.50
C GLY A 261 -2.59 -4.76 -1.25
N ASN A 262 -1.90 -4.16 -2.17
CA ASN A 262 -0.47 -3.90 -2.06
C ASN A 262 -0.07 -2.73 -2.97
N TYR A 263 0.73 -1.82 -2.45
CA TYR A 263 1.46 -0.87 -3.26
C TYR A 263 2.94 -1.27 -3.32
N SER A 264 3.60 -0.93 -4.40
CA SER A 264 5.03 -1.12 -4.55
C SER A 264 5.63 0.16 -5.11
N HIS A 265 6.36 0.88 -4.28
CA HIS A 265 7.08 2.08 -4.69
C HIS A 265 8.06 1.79 -5.81
N ASP A 266 8.81 0.70 -5.70
CA ASP A 266 9.85 0.33 -6.65
C ASP A 266 9.28 -0.03 -8.03
N SER A 267 8.11 -0.69 -8.06
CA SER A 267 7.44 -1.05 -9.31
C SER A 267 6.42 -0.01 -9.79
N LYS A 268 6.16 1.04 -9.00
CA LYS A 268 5.14 2.06 -9.26
C LYS A 268 3.77 1.44 -9.58
N GLN A 269 3.40 0.43 -8.78
CA GLN A 269 2.18 -0.34 -8.96
C GLN A 269 1.40 -0.46 -7.66
N LEU A 270 0.10 -0.25 -7.77
CA LEU A 270 -0.89 -0.56 -6.75
C LEU A 270 -1.77 -1.70 -7.23
N VAL A 271 -2.01 -2.69 -6.39
CA VAL A 271 -2.97 -3.77 -6.66
C VAL A 271 -3.97 -3.82 -5.50
N ALA A 272 -5.26 -3.84 -5.82
CA ALA A 272 -6.34 -3.95 -4.83
C ALA A 272 -7.42 -4.92 -5.30
N GLN A 273 -8.03 -5.62 -4.35
CA GLN A 273 -9.16 -6.53 -4.63
C GLN A 273 -10.54 -5.88 -4.41
N ASP A 274 -10.60 -4.64 -3.95
CA ASP A 274 -11.85 -3.91 -3.71
C ASP A 274 -11.73 -2.43 -4.07
N LEU A 275 -12.87 -1.77 -4.19
CA LEU A 275 -13.01 -0.33 -4.42
C LEU A 275 -13.22 0.47 -3.12
N GLY A 276 -13.22 -0.21 -1.99
CA GLY A 276 -13.51 0.37 -0.68
C GLY A 276 -12.26 0.83 0.04
N ALA A 277 -12.17 0.42 1.30
CA ALA A 277 -11.10 0.78 2.21
C ALA A 277 -9.71 0.47 1.66
N THR A 278 -9.53 -0.68 0.98
CA THR A 278 -8.23 -1.10 0.49
C THR A 278 -7.71 -0.17 -0.60
N VAL A 279 -8.49 0.12 -1.64
CA VAL A 279 -8.01 0.99 -2.73
C VAL A 279 -7.75 2.41 -2.24
N ARG A 280 -8.55 2.93 -1.29
CA ARG A 280 -8.34 4.25 -0.70
C ARG A 280 -7.01 4.30 0.07
N HIS A 281 -6.76 3.30 0.91
CA HIS A 281 -5.53 3.16 1.69
C HIS A 281 -4.30 3.10 0.78
N GLU A 282 -4.29 2.16 -0.16
CA GLU A 282 -3.16 1.95 -1.06
C GLU A 282 -2.93 3.16 -1.99
N TYR A 283 -3.98 3.84 -2.42
CA TYR A 283 -3.83 5.03 -3.23
C TYR A 283 -3.26 6.22 -2.45
N TRP A 284 -3.58 6.37 -1.17
CA TRP A 284 -2.95 7.39 -0.35
C TRP A 284 -1.45 7.11 -0.11
N HIS A 285 -1.03 5.85 -0.10
CA HIS A 285 0.40 5.53 -0.18
C HIS A 285 1.03 6.07 -1.47
N VAL A 286 0.37 5.96 -2.62
CA VAL A 286 0.88 6.51 -3.89
C VAL A 286 1.09 8.03 -3.77
N LEU A 287 0.11 8.77 -3.23
CA LEU A 287 0.21 10.22 -3.04
C LEU A 287 1.31 10.58 -2.04
N HIS A 288 1.37 9.86 -0.93
CA HIS A 288 2.38 10.07 0.10
C HIS A 288 3.80 9.80 -0.40
N TRP A 289 4.01 8.70 -1.15
CA TRP A 289 5.30 8.39 -1.75
C TRP A 289 5.73 9.43 -2.77
N ARG A 290 4.82 9.92 -3.60
CA ARG A 290 5.11 11.02 -4.53
C ARG A 290 5.63 12.24 -3.78
N HIS A 291 5.02 12.59 -2.66
CA HIS A 291 5.44 13.73 -1.86
C HIS A 291 6.76 13.47 -1.12
N MET A 292 6.93 12.30 -0.51
CA MET A 292 8.22 11.91 0.09
C MET A 292 9.37 11.94 -0.91
N ASP A 293 9.15 11.48 -2.14
CA ASP A 293 10.17 11.53 -3.20
C ASP A 293 10.52 12.97 -3.58
N GLN A 294 9.53 13.87 -3.66
CA GLN A 294 9.76 15.30 -3.90
C GLN A 294 10.57 15.95 -2.78
N LEU A 295 10.25 15.66 -1.53
CA LEU A 295 10.93 16.22 -0.36
C LEU A 295 12.31 15.59 -0.12
N GLY A 296 12.53 14.42 -0.68
CA GLY A 296 13.70 13.66 -0.34
C GLY A 296 13.67 13.04 1.06
N GLN A 297 12.51 12.84 1.65
CA GLN A 297 12.31 12.31 2.99
C GLN A 297 11.84 10.86 2.96
N ARG A 298 12.07 10.11 4.05
CA ARG A 298 11.50 8.77 4.28
C ARG A 298 10.81 8.78 5.63
N HIS A 299 9.50 8.80 5.60
CA HIS A 299 8.68 8.90 6.79
C HIS A 299 8.58 7.56 7.54
N PRO A 300 8.52 7.56 8.88
CA PRO A 300 8.40 6.34 9.67
C PRO A 300 7.07 5.64 9.44
N ILE A 301 7.08 4.33 9.67
CA ILE A 301 5.95 3.42 9.39
C ILE A 301 4.63 3.87 10.02
N TRP A 302 4.63 4.41 11.25
CA TRP A 302 3.41 4.83 11.91
C TRP A 302 2.73 6.02 11.20
N ILE A 303 3.51 6.90 10.55
CA ILE A 303 2.99 8.00 9.73
C ILE A 303 2.45 7.44 8.41
N MET A 304 3.23 6.58 7.74
CA MET A 304 2.82 6.01 6.46
C MET A 304 1.51 5.26 6.59
N GLU A 305 1.41 4.36 7.56
CA GLU A 305 0.24 3.53 7.75
C GLU A 305 -0.93 4.28 8.39
N GLY A 306 -0.65 5.15 9.35
CA GLY A 306 -1.68 5.92 10.04
C GLY A 306 -2.38 6.92 9.12
N LEU A 307 -1.62 7.63 8.30
CA LEU A 307 -2.13 8.59 7.33
C LEU A 307 -2.97 7.90 6.24
N CYS A 308 -2.49 6.75 5.73
CA CYS A 308 -3.23 6.00 4.72
C CYS A 308 -4.46 5.31 5.31
N SER A 309 -4.40 4.81 6.54
CA SER A 309 -5.58 4.25 7.24
C SER A 309 -6.65 5.30 7.57
N LEU A 310 -6.32 6.59 7.59
CA LEU A 310 -7.30 7.66 7.82
C LEU A 310 -8.45 7.59 6.82
N VAL A 311 -8.17 7.29 5.55
CA VAL A 311 -9.16 7.28 4.46
C VAL A 311 -9.85 5.93 4.23
N GLU A 312 -9.54 4.92 5.02
CA GLU A 312 -10.24 3.62 4.90
C GLU A 312 -11.75 3.77 5.07
N ASP A 313 -12.18 4.51 6.10
CA ASP A 313 -13.59 4.75 6.42
C ASP A 313 -13.84 6.26 6.46
N ILE A 314 -14.38 6.77 5.38
CA ILE A 314 -14.67 8.20 5.20
C ILE A 314 -16.04 8.42 4.59
N GLU A 315 -16.61 9.57 4.90
CA GLU A 315 -17.76 10.14 4.22
C GLU A 315 -17.31 11.40 3.49
N PRO A 316 -17.56 11.51 2.17
CA PRO A 316 -17.24 12.71 1.43
C PRO A 316 -17.93 13.95 1.99
N ASP A 317 -17.20 15.06 2.03
CA ASP A 317 -17.69 16.37 2.41
C ASP A 317 -17.23 17.39 1.35
N GLY A 318 -17.99 17.43 0.24
CA GLY A 318 -17.60 18.17 -0.97
C GLY A 318 -16.49 17.47 -1.79
N ASP A 319 -15.85 18.23 -2.67
CA ASP A 319 -14.90 17.70 -3.68
C ASP A 319 -13.46 17.55 -3.16
N SER A 320 -13.14 18.22 -2.05
CA SER A 320 -11.76 18.27 -1.52
C SER A 320 -11.68 18.08 -0.02
N SER A 321 -12.75 17.58 0.59
CA SER A 321 -12.82 17.28 2.02
C SER A 321 -13.56 15.97 2.28
N PHE A 322 -13.38 15.44 3.49
CA PHE A 322 -14.11 14.28 4.00
C PHE A 322 -14.21 14.34 5.53
N ARG A 323 -15.19 13.64 6.04
CA ARG A 323 -15.30 13.31 7.46
C ARG A 323 -14.79 11.89 7.68
N ALA A 324 -13.75 11.73 8.50
CA ALA A 324 -13.29 10.40 8.93
C ALA A 324 -14.35 9.77 9.85
N LEU A 325 -14.69 8.52 9.56
CA LEU A 325 -15.71 7.78 10.29
C LEU A 325 -15.08 6.88 11.36
N PRO A 326 -15.79 6.68 12.48
CA PRO A 326 -15.47 5.58 13.39
C PRO A 326 -15.53 4.24 12.66
N SER A 327 -14.67 3.30 13.09
CA SER A 327 -14.56 1.98 12.46
C SER A 327 -14.10 0.94 13.49
N TRP A 328 -14.00 -0.32 13.07
CA TRP A 328 -13.44 -1.39 13.89
C TRP A 328 -12.03 -1.05 14.43
N ARG A 329 -11.23 -0.24 13.69
CA ARG A 329 -9.91 0.22 14.16
C ARG A 329 -10.04 1.22 15.29
N THR A 330 -10.99 2.15 15.23
CA THR A 330 -11.26 3.09 16.35
C THR A 330 -11.81 2.36 17.56
N ASN A 331 -12.70 1.36 17.39
CA ASN A 331 -13.15 0.50 18.47
C ASN A 331 -11.98 -0.24 19.12
N MET A 332 -11.07 -0.80 18.32
CA MET A 332 -9.87 -1.46 18.83
C MET A 332 -8.99 -0.49 19.63
N ALA A 333 -8.71 0.71 19.11
CA ALA A 333 -7.93 1.72 19.82
C ALA A 333 -8.60 2.12 21.16
N ARG A 334 -9.95 2.24 21.19
CA ARG A 334 -10.71 2.48 22.43
C ARG A 334 -10.56 1.33 23.42
N ARG A 335 -10.69 0.08 22.97
CA ARG A 335 -10.50 -1.10 23.85
C ARG A 335 -9.08 -1.13 24.43
N LEU A 336 -8.07 -0.85 23.61
CA LEU A 336 -6.68 -0.76 24.07
C LEU A 336 -6.49 0.37 25.08
N ASN A 337 -7.10 1.54 24.84
CA ASN A 337 -7.06 2.67 25.76
C ASN A 337 -7.71 2.33 27.12
N LYS A 338 -8.90 1.73 27.09
CA LYS A 338 -9.62 1.29 28.30
C LYS A 338 -8.83 0.27 29.10
N GLY A 339 -8.12 -0.63 28.42
CA GLY A 339 -7.28 -1.64 29.06
C GLY A 339 -5.87 -1.17 29.44
N GLY A 340 -5.52 0.11 29.27
CA GLY A 340 -4.17 0.62 29.53
C GLY A 340 -3.09 0.06 28.59
N MET A 341 -3.48 -0.49 27.44
CA MET A 341 -2.61 -1.21 26.50
C MET A 341 -2.20 -0.38 25.27
N LEU A 342 -2.60 0.90 25.18
CA LEU A 342 -2.09 1.78 24.15
C LEU A 342 -0.59 1.99 24.34
N THR A 343 0.14 1.90 23.25
CA THR A 343 1.57 2.19 23.24
C THR A 343 1.77 3.69 23.47
N PRO A 344 2.67 4.12 24.39
CA PRO A 344 3.03 5.53 24.51
C PRO A 344 3.49 6.11 23.17
N TRP A 345 3.15 7.36 22.90
CA TRP A 345 3.43 7.98 21.60
C TRP A 345 4.91 8.06 21.27
N ASP A 346 5.75 8.35 22.25
CA ASP A 346 7.20 8.35 22.09
C ASP A 346 7.75 6.99 21.65
N VAL A 347 7.19 5.91 22.17
CA VAL A 347 7.55 4.54 21.78
C VAL A 347 7.02 4.17 20.42
N LEU A 348 5.76 4.55 20.10
CA LEU A 348 5.15 4.27 18.78
C LEU A 348 5.88 5.03 17.67
N PHE A 349 6.18 6.30 17.89
CA PHE A 349 6.80 7.18 16.90
C PHE A 349 8.24 6.77 16.56
N ALA A 350 8.97 6.22 17.54
CA ALA A 350 10.32 5.70 17.36
C ALA A 350 10.38 4.24 16.89
N MET A 351 9.22 3.62 16.61
CA MET A 351 9.16 2.19 16.28
C MET A 351 9.62 1.95 14.84
N ASP A 352 10.54 1.00 14.66
CA ASP A 352 10.94 0.55 13.33
C ASP A 352 9.85 -0.31 12.65
N GLN A 353 9.94 -0.44 11.33
CA GLN A 353 8.99 -1.18 10.53
C GLN A 353 8.87 -2.64 10.95
N LYS A 354 9.98 -3.30 11.25
CA LYS A 354 9.99 -4.73 11.64
C LYS A 354 9.18 -4.96 12.91
N ARG A 355 9.40 -4.14 13.94
CA ARG A 355 8.67 -4.22 15.19
C ARG A 355 7.19 -3.87 15.03
N PHE A 356 6.89 -2.82 14.23
CA PHE A 356 5.51 -2.39 13.96
C PHE A 356 4.68 -3.51 13.33
N ILE A 357 5.26 -4.25 12.38
CA ILE A 357 4.57 -5.32 11.64
C ILE A 357 4.56 -6.64 12.41
N ALA A 358 5.66 -7.01 13.08
CA ALA A 358 5.83 -8.36 13.62
C ALA A 358 5.21 -8.58 15.01
N SER A 359 5.12 -7.52 15.86
CA SER A 359 4.75 -7.76 17.25
C SER A 359 3.24 -7.66 17.54
N ARG A 360 2.59 -6.54 17.18
CA ARG A 360 1.17 -6.27 17.43
C ARG A 360 0.55 -5.44 16.30
N PRO A 361 0.62 -5.88 15.04
CA PRO A 361 0.29 -5.05 13.89
C PRO A 361 -1.12 -4.42 13.98
N LEU A 362 -2.16 -5.20 14.26
CA LEU A 362 -3.52 -4.66 14.35
C LEU A 362 -3.67 -3.54 15.38
N ALA A 363 -2.98 -3.66 16.52
CA ALA A 363 -3.00 -2.64 17.57
C ALA A 363 -2.29 -1.36 17.13
N TYR A 364 -1.13 -1.48 16.47
CA TYR A 364 -0.36 -0.33 16.02
C TYR A 364 -1.05 0.39 14.85
N TYR A 365 -1.60 -0.34 13.88
CA TYR A 365 -2.42 0.24 12.81
C TYR A 365 -3.64 0.97 13.37
N ALA A 366 -4.35 0.35 14.32
CA ALA A 366 -5.52 0.95 14.95
C ALA A 366 -5.17 2.24 15.71
N GLN A 367 -4.06 2.23 16.45
CA GLN A 367 -3.58 3.40 17.19
C GLN A 367 -3.08 4.49 16.24
N ALA A 368 -2.30 4.15 15.22
CA ALA A 368 -1.81 5.10 14.22
C ALA A 368 -2.98 5.77 13.48
N ARG A 369 -3.96 5.00 12.99
CA ARG A 369 -5.19 5.55 12.40
C ARG A 369 -5.90 6.50 13.36
N ALA A 370 -6.12 6.09 14.61
CA ALA A 370 -6.81 6.92 15.59
C ALA A 370 -6.12 8.27 15.83
N ILE A 371 -4.78 8.31 15.79
CA ILE A 371 -4.00 9.55 15.89
C ILE A 371 -4.30 10.47 14.70
N PHE A 372 -4.36 9.95 13.46
CA PHE A 372 -4.66 10.76 12.28
C PHE A 372 -6.13 11.17 12.22
N VAL A 373 -7.06 10.35 12.69
CA VAL A 373 -8.47 10.74 12.88
C VAL A 373 -8.56 11.90 13.90
N TYR A 374 -7.82 11.82 15.01
CA TYR A 374 -7.77 12.90 16.00
C TYR A 374 -7.23 14.21 15.40
N LEU A 375 -6.13 14.15 14.62
CA LEU A 375 -5.59 15.31 13.90
C LEU A 375 -6.63 15.91 12.94
N SER A 376 -7.33 15.07 12.19
CA SER A 376 -8.39 15.49 11.26
C SER A 376 -9.56 16.17 11.99
N VAL A 377 -10.11 15.54 13.02
CA VAL A 377 -11.24 16.08 13.81
C VAL A 377 -10.86 17.38 14.55
N ARG A 378 -9.61 17.53 14.98
CA ARG A 378 -9.09 18.78 15.58
C ARG A 378 -8.74 19.86 14.55
N GLY A 379 -8.89 19.60 13.25
CA GLY A 379 -8.50 20.53 12.17
C GLY A 379 -6.99 20.80 12.15
N LYS A 380 -6.18 19.86 12.68
CA LYS A 380 -4.73 20.02 12.82
C LYS A 380 -3.92 19.18 11.83
N LEU A 381 -4.56 18.40 10.97
CA LEU A 381 -3.88 17.47 10.08
C LEU A 381 -2.86 18.19 9.17
N ARG A 382 -3.30 19.22 8.45
CA ARG A 382 -2.44 19.99 7.55
C ARG A 382 -1.33 20.72 8.30
N THR A 383 -1.67 21.36 9.42
CA THR A 383 -0.70 22.09 10.26
C THR A 383 0.38 21.13 10.77
N TRP A 384 -0.05 19.98 11.32
CA TRP A 384 0.87 18.95 11.80
C TRP A 384 1.80 18.43 10.71
N TYR A 385 1.23 18.10 9.54
CA TYR A 385 2.03 17.58 8.43
C TYR A 385 3.01 18.62 7.88
N THR A 386 2.60 19.89 7.81
CA THR A 386 3.46 21.02 7.41
C THR A 386 4.65 21.16 8.39
N GLU A 387 4.38 21.17 9.69
CA GLU A 387 5.45 21.24 10.70
C GLU A 387 6.33 19.99 10.68
N TYR A 388 5.76 18.82 10.39
CA TYR A 388 6.50 17.57 10.30
C TYR A 388 7.52 17.59 9.16
N VAL A 389 7.12 17.94 7.95
CA VAL A 389 8.05 17.95 6.81
C VAL A 389 9.13 19.03 6.95
N ARG A 390 8.80 20.14 7.62
CA ARG A 390 9.77 21.21 7.92
C ARG A 390 10.79 20.81 8.99
N ALA A 391 10.35 20.09 10.00
CA ALA A 391 11.19 19.64 11.11
C ALA A 391 11.85 18.29 10.88
N PHE A 392 11.71 17.67 9.71
CA PHE A 392 12.10 16.29 9.46
C PHE A 392 13.58 16.00 9.77
N ASP A 393 14.48 16.90 9.41
CA ASP A 393 15.92 16.74 9.68
C ASP A 393 16.26 16.88 11.18
N GLU A 394 15.44 17.61 11.94
CA GLU A 394 15.57 17.76 13.39
C GLU A 394 14.92 16.59 14.14
N ASP A 395 13.75 16.17 13.70
CA ASP A 395 12.97 15.10 14.31
C ASP A 395 12.15 14.31 13.26
N PRO A 396 12.70 13.23 12.73
CA PRO A 396 11.96 12.39 11.77
C PRO A 396 10.81 11.59 12.41
N THR A 397 10.70 11.59 13.74
CA THR A 397 9.64 10.83 14.45
C THR A 397 8.28 11.51 14.43
N GLY A 398 8.24 12.84 14.24
CA GLY A 398 7.03 13.65 14.23
C GLY A 398 6.58 14.19 15.59
N ARG A 399 7.38 13.99 16.66
CA ARG A 399 7.10 14.50 18.01
C ARG A 399 7.07 16.03 18.03
N ILE A 400 8.10 16.68 17.48
CA ILE A 400 8.21 18.15 17.42
C ILE A 400 7.03 18.75 16.64
N ALA A 401 6.58 18.09 15.59
CA ALA A 401 5.43 18.53 14.81
C ALA A 401 4.14 18.59 15.66
N PHE A 402 3.93 17.62 16.56
CA PHE A 402 2.80 17.68 17.50
C PHE A 402 2.94 18.87 18.47
N GLU A 403 4.12 19.07 19.05
CA GLU A 403 4.35 20.15 19.99
C GLU A 403 4.13 21.52 19.34
N ARG A 404 4.58 21.71 18.09
CA ARG A 404 4.35 22.93 17.31
C ARG A 404 2.89 23.11 16.89
N ALA A 405 2.26 22.04 16.36
CA ALA A 405 0.87 22.12 15.87
C ALA A 405 -0.14 22.38 16.99
N PHE A 406 0.09 21.85 18.19
CA PHE A 406 -0.80 21.99 19.33
C PHE A 406 -0.33 23.02 20.36
N GLU A 407 0.84 23.63 20.18
CA GLU A 407 1.45 24.65 21.05
C GLU A 407 1.55 24.18 22.52
N ARG A 408 1.84 22.89 22.72
CA ARG A 408 1.92 22.26 24.03
C ARG A 408 2.79 20.99 24.01
N PRO A 409 3.29 20.52 25.17
CA PRO A 409 4.09 19.30 25.24
C PRO A 409 3.36 18.07 24.70
N LEU A 410 4.08 17.16 24.05
CA LEU A 410 3.54 15.93 23.47
C LEU A 410 2.67 15.12 24.45
N LYS A 411 3.12 14.98 25.71
CA LYS A 411 2.39 14.23 26.75
C LYS A 411 1.02 14.81 27.08
N GLU A 412 0.84 16.12 26.96
CA GLU A 412 -0.46 16.76 27.16
C GLU A 412 -1.39 16.48 25.99
N THR A 413 -0.87 16.53 24.77
CA THR A 413 -1.61 16.16 23.57
C THR A 413 -2.00 14.68 23.59
N GLU A 414 -1.11 13.80 24.00
CA GLU A 414 -1.42 12.37 24.17
C GLU A 414 -2.50 12.13 25.23
N ARG A 415 -2.47 12.86 26.35
CA ARG A 415 -3.52 12.77 27.37
C ARG A 415 -4.88 13.19 26.85
N ASP A 416 -4.93 14.29 26.08
CA ASP A 416 -6.14 14.79 25.44
C ASP A 416 -6.67 13.81 24.37
N PHE A 417 -5.78 13.25 23.56
CA PHE A 417 -6.11 12.16 22.63
C PHE A 417 -6.74 10.95 23.35
N ARG A 418 -6.17 10.51 24.47
CA ARG A 418 -6.70 9.39 25.26
C ARG A 418 -8.08 9.71 25.86
N ALA A 419 -8.32 10.97 26.25
CA ALA A 419 -9.62 11.43 26.71
C ALA A 419 -10.64 11.42 25.56
N TRP A 420 -10.31 12.06 24.44
CA TRP A 420 -11.16 12.07 23.24
C TRP A 420 -11.49 10.64 22.76
N LEU A 421 -10.52 9.74 22.78
CA LEU A 421 -10.72 8.35 22.32
C LEU A 421 -11.75 7.60 23.19
N ARG A 422 -11.92 7.95 24.47
CA ARG A 422 -12.98 7.37 25.33
C ARG A 422 -14.38 7.82 24.95
N GLU A 423 -14.50 8.99 24.36
CA GLU A 423 -15.79 9.61 24.00
C GLU A 423 -16.30 9.14 22.62
N LEU A 424 -15.43 8.52 21.80
CA LEU A 424 -15.86 8.00 20.51
C LEU A 424 -16.95 6.93 20.66
N PRO A 425 -17.96 6.92 19.79
CA PRO A 425 -18.96 5.87 19.78
C PRO A 425 -18.34 4.52 19.36
N ASP A 426 -18.91 3.42 19.86
CA ASP A 426 -18.70 2.11 19.27
C ASP A 426 -19.51 2.00 18.00
N VAL A 427 -18.97 1.34 17.00
CA VAL A 427 -19.65 1.03 15.74
C VAL A 427 -19.72 -0.47 15.52
N ALA A 428 -20.71 -0.94 14.80
CA ALA A 428 -20.83 -2.34 14.46
C ALA A 428 -19.62 -2.77 13.61
N GLU A 429 -18.99 -3.88 14.00
CA GLU A 429 -17.80 -4.44 13.32
C GLU A 429 -18.15 -5.61 12.42
N VAL A 430 -19.31 -6.21 12.60
CA VAL A 430 -19.83 -7.32 11.80
C VAL A 430 -21.32 -7.12 11.53
N VAL A 431 -21.76 -7.56 10.38
CA VAL A 431 -23.19 -7.54 10.02
C VAL A 431 -23.98 -8.36 11.04
N GLY A 432 -25.07 -7.79 11.55
CA GLY A 432 -25.91 -8.37 12.59
C GLY A 432 -25.42 -8.11 14.04
N GLN A 433 -24.37 -7.34 14.24
CA GLN A 433 -23.96 -6.91 15.59
C GLN A 433 -24.84 -5.77 16.12
N GLY A 434 -25.47 -4.98 15.23
CA GLY A 434 -26.44 -3.95 15.59
C GLY A 434 -27.84 -4.53 15.84
N GLU A 435 -28.83 -3.67 16.04
CA GLU A 435 -30.22 -4.07 16.28
C GLU A 435 -30.95 -4.50 14.99
N ALA A 436 -30.45 -4.13 13.82
CA ALA A 436 -31.08 -4.40 12.52
C ALA A 436 -30.21 -5.25 11.60
N ASN A 437 -30.86 -6.07 10.77
CA ASN A 437 -30.21 -6.90 9.75
C ASN A 437 -31.03 -6.97 8.46
N LEU A 438 -30.39 -7.40 7.37
CA LEU A 438 -31.06 -7.72 6.10
C LEU A 438 -31.74 -9.09 6.20
N PRO A 439 -32.88 -9.30 5.51
CA PRO A 439 -33.64 -10.56 5.56
C PRO A 439 -33.04 -11.67 4.65
N PHE A 440 -31.73 -11.61 4.39
CA PHE A 440 -30.96 -12.63 3.65
C PHE A 440 -29.52 -12.63 4.13
N ASP A 441 -28.81 -13.72 3.89
CA ASP A 441 -27.42 -13.88 4.27
C ASP A 441 -26.50 -13.15 3.29
N ILE A 442 -25.44 -12.55 3.83
CA ILE A 442 -24.50 -11.70 3.09
C ILE A 442 -23.10 -12.24 3.24
N GLY A 443 -22.39 -12.31 2.12
CA GLY A 443 -20.96 -12.63 2.06
C GLY A 443 -20.11 -11.47 1.58
N PRO A 444 -18.79 -11.66 1.53
CA PRO A 444 -17.81 -10.59 1.27
C PRO A 444 -17.89 -9.99 -0.14
N GLY A 445 -18.54 -10.64 -1.07
CA GLY A 445 -18.73 -10.13 -2.42
C GLY A 445 -17.48 -10.10 -3.30
N THR A 446 -17.54 -9.28 -4.35
CA THR A 446 -16.55 -9.18 -5.43
C THR A 446 -15.83 -7.83 -5.46
N GLY A 447 -15.69 -7.15 -4.31
CA GLY A 447 -14.88 -5.94 -4.17
C GLY A 447 -15.58 -4.62 -4.45
N ASP A 448 -16.77 -4.61 -5.05
CA ASP A 448 -17.61 -3.43 -5.26
C ASP A 448 -18.80 -3.37 -4.29
N GLY A 449 -18.94 -4.37 -3.44
CA GLY A 449 -19.94 -4.46 -2.39
C GLY A 449 -20.14 -5.89 -1.90
N PRO A 450 -20.82 -6.08 -0.76
CA PRO A 450 -21.19 -7.40 -0.25
C PRO A 450 -22.16 -8.13 -1.19
N THR A 451 -22.11 -9.47 -1.21
CA THR A 451 -22.94 -10.32 -2.07
C THR A 451 -24.05 -10.99 -1.28
N ILE A 452 -25.25 -11.12 -1.85
CA ILE A 452 -26.32 -11.96 -1.31
C ILE A 452 -25.93 -13.43 -1.51
N ASP A 453 -25.68 -14.16 -0.43
CA ASP A 453 -25.17 -15.53 -0.45
C ASP A 453 -26.25 -16.59 -0.26
N SER A 454 -27.43 -16.22 0.20
CA SER A 454 -28.58 -17.12 0.32
C SER A 454 -29.68 -16.80 -0.69
N LEU A 455 -30.54 -17.77 -0.98
CA LEU A 455 -31.75 -17.54 -1.79
C LEU A 455 -32.73 -16.65 -0.99
N PRO A 456 -33.04 -15.42 -1.47
CA PRO A 456 -34.02 -14.60 -0.81
C PRO A 456 -35.40 -15.26 -0.81
N THR A 457 -36.09 -15.16 0.31
CA THR A 457 -37.45 -15.70 0.51
C THR A 457 -38.42 -14.59 0.90
N GLY A 458 -39.74 -14.86 0.82
CA GLY A 458 -40.77 -13.93 1.23
C GLY A 458 -40.59 -12.54 0.62
N LYS A 459 -40.72 -11.49 1.44
CA LYS A 459 -40.64 -10.08 1.02
C LYS A 459 -39.37 -9.72 0.25
N ALA A 460 -38.23 -10.34 0.57
CA ALA A 460 -36.97 -10.09 -0.13
C ALA A 460 -36.99 -10.59 -1.57
N ARG A 461 -37.54 -11.78 -1.79
CA ARG A 461 -37.76 -12.32 -3.13
C ARG A 461 -38.79 -11.49 -3.90
N ASP A 462 -39.88 -11.10 -3.25
CA ASP A 462 -40.96 -10.30 -3.86
C ASP A 462 -40.48 -8.90 -4.24
N ALA A 463 -39.52 -8.32 -3.49
CA ALA A 463 -38.81 -7.09 -3.85
C ALA A 463 -37.81 -7.27 -5.01
N GLY A 464 -37.62 -8.50 -5.51
CA GLY A 464 -36.82 -8.80 -6.69
C GLY A 464 -35.36 -9.12 -6.44
N PHE A 465 -34.91 -9.25 -5.18
CA PHE A 465 -33.55 -9.65 -4.84
C PHE A 465 -33.28 -11.10 -5.26
N ARG A 466 -32.03 -11.37 -5.63
CA ARG A 466 -31.56 -12.70 -6.03
C ARG A 466 -30.21 -13.01 -5.39
N MET A 467 -29.92 -14.29 -5.24
CA MET A 467 -28.59 -14.75 -4.88
C MET A 467 -27.55 -14.22 -5.87
N ARG A 468 -26.39 -13.79 -5.36
CA ARG A 468 -25.29 -13.15 -6.10
C ARG A 468 -25.56 -11.71 -6.55
N ASP A 469 -26.64 -11.07 -6.11
CA ASP A 469 -26.72 -9.61 -6.22
C ASP A 469 -25.65 -8.98 -5.33
N VAL A 470 -24.96 -7.98 -5.85
CA VAL A 470 -23.96 -7.22 -5.11
C VAL A 470 -24.63 -5.96 -4.57
N ILE A 471 -24.63 -5.76 -3.27
CA ILE A 471 -25.18 -4.55 -2.64
C ILE A 471 -24.16 -3.43 -2.77
N THR A 472 -24.56 -2.31 -3.36
CA THR A 472 -23.67 -1.20 -3.67
C THR A 472 -23.95 0.07 -2.86
N ALA A 473 -25.18 0.21 -2.34
CA ALA A 473 -25.55 1.31 -1.43
C ALA A 473 -26.80 0.96 -0.60
N ILE A 474 -26.92 1.60 0.56
CA ILE A 474 -28.11 1.60 1.43
C ILE A 474 -28.55 3.05 1.63
N ASN A 475 -29.79 3.39 1.28
CA ASN A 475 -30.33 4.76 1.35
C ASN A 475 -29.40 5.81 0.71
N GLY A 476 -28.75 5.46 -0.41
CA GLY A 476 -27.79 6.30 -1.10
C GLY A 476 -26.37 6.31 -0.51
N THR A 477 -26.17 5.77 0.70
CA THR A 477 -24.83 5.63 1.29
C THR A 477 -24.08 4.46 0.64
N PRO A 478 -22.95 4.68 -0.01
CA PRO A 478 -22.17 3.61 -0.64
C PRO A 478 -21.74 2.52 0.37
N VAL A 479 -21.86 1.27 -0.06
CA VAL A 479 -21.43 0.08 0.70
C VAL A 479 -20.46 -0.69 -0.19
N ARG A 480 -19.18 -0.71 0.16
CA ARG A 480 -18.12 -1.32 -0.64
C ARG A 480 -17.65 -2.66 -0.09
N ASP A 481 -17.84 -2.88 1.19
CA ASP A 481 -17.46 -4.11 1.88
C ASP A 481 -18.40 -4.42 3.05
N LEU A 482 -18.11 -5.51 3.76
CA LEU A 482 -18.89 -5.92 4.94
C LEU A 482 -18.76 -4.96 6.13
N ASN A 483 -17.68 -4.20 6.24
CA ASN A 483 -17.51 -3.23 7.33
C ASN A 483 -18.39 -2.01 7.10
N ASP A 484 -18.43 -1.51 5.85
CA ASP A 484 -19.37 -0.46 5.45
C ASP A 484 -20.82 -0.87 5.73
N LEU A 485 -21.18 -2.10 5.31
CA LEU A 485 -22.53 -2.62 5.53
C LEU A 485 -22.86 -2.74 7.03
N ALA A 486 -21.95 -3.29 7.83
CA ALA A 486 -22.13 -3.43 9.27
C ALA A 486 -22.34 -2.07 9.94
N ARG A 487 -21.52 -1.07 9.57
CA ARG A 487 -21.62 0.29 10.09
C ARG A 487 -22.97 0.93 9.74
N VAL A 488 -23.38 0.85 8.46
CA VAL A 488 -24.66 1.44 8.01
C VAL A 488 -25.86 0.77 8.68
N LEU A 489 -25.87 -0.56 8.75
CA LEU A 489 -26.96 -1.30 9.40
C LEU A 489 -26.97 -1.10 10.93
N GLY A 490 -25.80 -0.92 11.54
CA GLY A 490 -25.66 -0.70 12.98
C GLY A 490 -26.31 0.58 13.50
N GLU A 491 -26.55 1.54 12.62
CA GLU A 491 -27.24 2.82 12.93
C GLU A 491 -28.76 2.74 12.74
N LEU A 492 -29.29 1.62 12.23
CA LEU A 492 -30.69 1.46 11.86
C LEU A 492 -31.45 0.53 12.82
N GLN A 493 -32.79 0.63 12.80
CA GLN A 493 -33.68 -0.15 13.67
C GLN A 493 -34.43 -1.24 12.87
N PRO A 494 -34.79 -2.37 13.48
CA PRO A 494 -35.67 -3.36 12.88
C PRO A 494 -37.01 -2.73 12.46
N GLY A 495 -37.54 -3.19 11.32
CA GLY A 495 -38.78 -2.65 10.76
C GLY A 495 -38.58 -1.40 9.89
N THR A 496 -37.41 -0.73 9.95
CA THR A 496 -37.10 0.38 9.06
C THR A 496 -37.13 -0.08 7.59
N SER A 497 -37.86 0.63 6.74
CA SER A 497 -37.83 0.44 5.30
C SER A 497 -36.62 1.19 4.72
N ILE A 498 -35.75 0.47 4.04
CA ILE A 498 -34.56 1.00 3.39
C ILE A 498 -34.62 0.80 1.88
N GLU A 499 -33.97 1.68 1.14
CA GLU A 499 -33.67 1.48 -0.27
C GLU A 499 -32.29 0.83 -0.41
N VAL A 500 -32.21 -0.30 -1.09
CA VAL A 500 -30.99 -1.02 -1.36
C VAL A 500 -30.66 -0.91 -2.84
N ALA A 501 -29.56 -0.27 -3.18
CA ALA A 501 -29.01 -0.31 -4.51
C ALA A 501 -28.18 -1.58 -4.68
N TYR A 502 -28.34 -2.25 -5.81
CA TYR A 502 -27.64 -3.48 -6.11
C TYR A 502 -27.20 -3.58 -7.57
N ARG A 503 -26.17 -4.36 -7.80
CA ARG A 503 -25.69 -4.74 -9.13
C ARG A 503 -25.95 -6.23 -9.40
N ARG A 504 -26.47 -6.55 -10.58
CA ARG A 504 -26.71 -7.90 -11.08
C ARG A 504 -26.12 -8.03 -12.47
N GLY A 505 -24.98 -8.71 -12.60
CA GLY A 505 -24.36 -8.98 -13.90
C GLY A 505 -24.16 -7.74 -14.78
N GLY A 506 -23.71 -6.62 -14.22
CA GLY A 506 -23.47 -5.36 -14.93
C GLY A 506 -24.71 -4.47 -15.10
N LYS A 507 -25.87 -4.86 -14.55
CA LYS A 507 -27.08 -4.02 -14.49
C LYS A 507 -27.26 -3.52 -13.07
N HIS A 508 -27.53 -2.23 -12.93
CA HIS A 508 -27.83 -1.57 -11.65
C HIS A 508 -29.33 -1.51 -11.43
N GLY A 509 -29.75 -1.73 -10.18
CA GLY A 509 -31.14 -1.62 -9.76
C GLY A 509 -31.26 -1.16 -8.34
N THR A 510 -32.45 -0.74 -7.94
CA THR A 510 -32.81 -0.43 -6.57
C THR A 510 -34.06 -1.20 -6.15
N ALA A 511 -34.16 -1.57 -4.89
CA ALA A 511 -35.35 -2.19 -4.32
C ALA A 511 -35.50 -1.76 -2.85
N LYS A 512 -36.76 -1.68 -2.39
CA LYS A 512 -37.06 -1.37 -0.98
C LYS A 512 -37.30 -2.65 -0.20
N ILE A 513 -36.75 -2.69 1.03
CA ILE A 513 -36.89 -3.81 1.94
C ILE A 513 -36.98 -3.31 3.39
N SER A 514 -37.74 -3.99 4.23
CA SER A 514 -37.74 -3.74 5.67
C SER A 514 -36.69 -4.56 6.36
N LEU A 515 -35.93 -3.93 7.24
CA LEU A 515 -34.95 -4.59 8.09
C LEU A 515 -35.62 -5.53 9.11
N ILE A 516 -34.90 -6.58 9.47
CA ILE A 516 -35.33 -7.54 10.49
C ILE A 516 -34.41 -7.45 11.72
N PRO A 517 -34.83 -7.94 12.90
CA PRO A 517 -33.90 -8.15 14.02
C PRO A 517 -32.75 -9.08 13.63
N PRO A 518 -31.58 -8.99 14.28
CA PRO A 518 -30.52 -9.98 14.12
C PRO A 518 -31.04 -11.38 14.47
N LYS A 519 -30.53 -12.39 13.76
CA LYS A 519 -30.87 -13.80 14.01
C LYS A 519 -30.21 -14.30 15.29
#